data_4b04d569603e1ed22c7c3a58a597736e
#
_entry.id   4b04d569603e1ed22c7c3a58a597736e
#
_cell.length_a   1.000
_cell.length_b   1.000
_cell.length_c   1.000
_cell.angle_alpha   90.00
_cell.angle_beta   90.00
_cell.angle_gamma   90.00
#
_symmetry.space_group_name_H-M   'P 1'
#
loop_
_entity.id
_entity.type
_entity.pdbx_description
1 polymer ?
#
loop_
_entity_poly.entity_id
_entity_poly.type
_entity_poly.pdbx_seq_one_letter_code
_entity_poly.pdbx_strand_id
1 'polypeptide(L)'
;ILPGLENPSESYGWLMVKILPQGMIGLVIASLFAATMGMTSSDVNTIAAVITRDILPVTSDKFVNDKHSLRTARITTFIFTLATLVIALNYERFGGVLGLIVNWFGALLGPTSMPLLLGLIPMFRKCGPKAAIASILAGLLTFIITKDMDIHSLAIEVGLPTVVSAIVFVGVGLATKVVPAKVKDLLAALKKTT
;
A
#
# COMPACT_ATOMS: atom_id res chain seq x y z
N ILE A 1 8.42 31.88 -0.60
CA ILE A 1 9.72 31.44 -1.15
C ILE A 1 10.75 31.76 -0.09
N LEU A 2 11.37 30.74 0.48
CA LEU A 2 12.39 30.88 1.51
C LEU A 2 13.76 30.92 0.83
N PRO A 3 14.45 32.06 0.85
CA PRO A 3 15.78 32.18 0.22
C PRO A 3 16.78 31.38 1.06
N GLY A 4 17.54 30.49 0.41
CA GLY A 4 18.62 29.73 1.02
C GLY A 4 18.32 28.29 1.40
N LEU A 5 17.17 27.72 1.00
CA LEU A 5 16.90 26.28 1.15
C LEU A 5 17.36 25.53 -0.09
N GLU A 6 18.38 24.71 0.07
CA GLU A 6 18.85 23.78 -0.98
C GLU A 6 17.89 22.59 -1.14
N ASN A 7 17.23 22.18 -0.06
CA ASN A 7 16.37 21.01 -0.08
C ASN A 7 14.93 21.34 0.39
N PRO A 8 13.91 21.21 -0.47
CA PRO A 8 12.50 21.47 -0.11
C PRO A 8 11.99 20.69 1.09
N SER A 9 12.54 19.51 1.36
CA SER A 9 12.14 18.64 2.48
C SER A 9 12.49 19.23 3.84
N GLU A 10 13.42 20.18 3.92
CA GLU A 10 13.85 20.83 5.16
C GLU A 10 13.01 22.09 5.50
N SER A 11 12.15 22.52 4.56
CA SER A 11 11.37 23.75 4.67
C SER A 11 10.50 23.80 5.94
N TYR A 12 9.91 22.68 6.32
CA TYR A 12 9.06 22.59 7.51
C TYR A 12 9.86 22.81 8.80
N GLY A 13 10.99 22.12 8.95
CA GLY A 13 11.87 22.24 10.11
C GLY A 13 12.45 23.65 10.24
N TRP A 14 12.88 24.23 9.13
CA TRP A 14 13.44 25.59 9.08
C TRP A 14 12.40 26.65 9.44
N LEU A 15 11.18 26.52 8.90
CA LEU A 15 10.05 27.41 9.21
C LEU A 15 9.66 27.33 10.69
N MET A 16 9.61 26.12 11.25
CA MET A 16 9.31 25.86 12.63
C MET A 16 10.27 26.58 13.59
N VAL A 17 11.58 26.46 13.33
CA VAL A 17 12.61 27.11 14.15
C VAL A 17 12.57 28.64 14.02
N LYS A 18 12.17 29.16 12.84
CA LYS A 18 12.14 30.62 12.60
C LYS A 18 10.91 31.33 13.15
N ILE A 19 9.76 30.64 13.18
CA ILE A 19 8.47 31.28 13.52
C ILE A 19 8.03 31.00 14.95
N LEU A 20 8.33 29.79 15.47
CA LEU A 20 7.82 29.38 16.78
C LEU A 20 8.74 29.76 17.92
N PRO A 21 8.17 30.19 19.06
CA PRO A 21 8.91 30.34 20.32
C PRO A 21 9.53 29.02 20.77
N GLN A 22 10.66 29.07 21.47
CA GLN A 22 11.45 27.91 21.88
C GLN A 22 10.63 26.79 22.57
N GLY A 23 9.68 27.14 23.45
CA GLY A 23 8.82 26.16 24.11
C GLY A 23 7.82 25.47 23.18
N MET A 24 7.33 26.13 22.16
CA MET A 24 6.37 25.57 21.19
C MET A 24 7.05 24.62 20.20
N ILE A 25 8.33 24.81 19.90
CA ILE A 25 9.09 23.90 19.03
C ILE A 25 9.06 22.50 19.60
N GLY A 26 9.34 22.34 20.91
CA GLY A 26 9.30 21.03 21.56
C GLY A 26 7.94 20.36 21.52
N LEU A 27 6.86 21.14 21.68
CA LEU A 27 5.49 20.63 21.60
C LEU A 27 5.11 20.17 20.20
N VAL A 28 5.51 20.90 19.16
CA VAL A 28 5.30 20.49 17.76
C VAL A 28 6.10 19.22 17.43
N ILE A 29 7.35 19.15 17.84
CA ILE A 29 8.17 17.93 17.65
C ILE A 29 7.51 16.74 18.35
N ALA A 30 7.09 16.88 19.61
CA ALA A 30 6.43 15.81 20.35
C ALA A 30 5.12 15.38 19.68
N SER A 31 4.33 16.30 19.13
CA SER A 31 3.09 15.98 18.42
C SER A 31 3.33 15.22 17.11
N LEU A 32 4.39 15.56 16.37
CA LEU A 32 4.81 14.84 15.17
C LEU A 32 5.23 13.41 15.50
N PHE A 33 6.04 13.23 16.55
CA PHE A 33 6.41 11.90 17.01
C PHE A 33 5.21 11.08 17.45
N ALA A 34 4.30 11.67 18.22
CA ALA A 34 3.09 10.98 18.67
C ALA A 34 2.21 10.53 17.50
N ALA A 35 2.01 11.40 16.50
CA ALA A 35 1.23 11.08 15.31
C ALA A 35 1.88 9.95 14.49
N THR A 36 3.18 10.04 14.21
CA THR A 36 3.90 9.02 13.43
C THR A 36 3.99 7.68 14.15
N MET A 37 4.20 7.66 15.47
CA MET A 37 4.17 6.43 16.28
C MET A 37 2.81 5.72 16.20
N GLY A 38 1.71 6.47 16.31
CA GLY A 38 0.36 5.92 16.23
C GLY A 38 0.09 5.27 14.87
N MET A 39 0.41 5.96 13.78
CA MET A 39 0.27 5.43 12.42
C MET A 39 1.12 4.18 12.20
N THR A 40 2.41 4.24 12.48
CA THR A 40 3.33 3.11 12.28
C THR A 40 2.92 1.88 13.09
N SER A 41 2.50 2.06 14.35
CA SER A 41 2.01 0.97 15.18
C SER A 41 0.76 0.31 14.62
N SER A 42 -0.18 1.11 14.11
CA SER A 42 -1.41 0.62 13.46
C SER A 42 -1.10 -0.18 12.20
N ASP A 43 -0.23 0.33 11.33
CA ASP A 43 0.14 -0.31 10.07
C ASP A 43 0.82 -1.65 10.30
N VAL A 44 1.81 -1.70 11.20
CA VAL A 44 2.52 -2.94 11.52
C VAL A 44 1.59 -3.99 12.15
N ASN A 45 0.67 -3.58 13.03
CA ASN A 45 -0.33 -4.48 13.60
C ASN A 45 -1.30 -5.02 12.53
N THR A 46 -1.70 -4.17 11.58
CA THR A 46 -2.56 -4.59 10.45
C THR A 46 -1.85 -5.62 9.58
N ILE A 47 -0.59 -5.37 9.21
CA ILE A 47 0.22 -6.32 8.43
C ILE A 47 0.38 -7.64 9.17
N ALA A 48 0.70 -7.60 10.47
CA ALA A 48 0.83 -8.80 11.29
C ALA A 48 -0.50 -9.57 11.38
N ALA A 49 -1.63 -8.88 11.48
CA ALA A 49 -2.96 -9.51 11.49
C ALA A 49 -3.29 -10.19 10.16
N VAL A 50 -3.04 -9.53 9.02
CA VAL A 50 -3.26 -10.09 7.69
C VAL A 50 -2.40 -11.35 7.49
N ILE A 51 -1.12 -11.30 7.85
CA ILE A 51 -0.24 -12.46 7.71
C ILE A 51 -0.71 -13.62 8.59
N THR A 52 -1.06 -13.36 9.84
CA THR A 52 -1.41 -14.43 10.80
C THR A 52 -2.81 -14.98 10.60
N ARG A 53 -3.77 -14.17 10.16
CA ARG A 53 -5.18 -14.58 10.03
C ARG A 53 -5.60 -14.97 8.63
N ASP A 54 -5.00 -14.33 7.60
CA ASP A 54 -5.44 -14.53 6.22
C ASP A 54 -4.46 -15.38 5.41
N ILE A 55 -3.15 -15.17 5.57
CA ILE A 55 -2.13 -15.84 4.74
C ILE A 55 -1.73 -17.20 5.34
N LEU A 56 -1.35 -17.24 6.62
CA LEU A 56 -0.83 -18.44 7.26
C LEU A 56 -1.82 -19.61 7.33
N PRO A 57 -3.11 -19.40 7.66
CA PRO A 57 -4.07 -20.51 7.68
C PRO A 57 -4.30 -21.16 6.31
N VAL A 58 -4.16 -20.39 5.22
CA VAL A 58 -4.26 -20.92 3.85
C VAL A 58 -3.06 -21.79 3.50
N THR A 59 -1.90 -21.52 4.11
CA THR A 59 -0.65 -22.25 3.80
C THR A 59 -0.48 -23.50 4.65
N SER A 60 -0.97 -23.53 5.90
CA SER A 60 -0.87 -24.69 6.80
C SER A 60 -1.83 -24.62 7.98
N ASP A 61 -2.58 -25.68 8.20
CA ASP A 61 -3.52 -25.86 9.32
C ASP A 61 -2.86 -25.80 10.71
N LYS A 62 -1.53 -25.98 10.78
CA LYS A 62 -0.76 -25.91 12.04
C LYS A 62 -0.77 -24.52 12.67
N PHE A 63 -1.00 -23.46 11.89
CA PHE A 63 -1.01 -22.08 12.35
C PHE A 63 -2.36 -21.59 12.88
N VAL A 64 -3.38 -22.44 12.85
CA VAL A 64 -4.70 -22.16 13.45
C VAL A 64 -4.64 -22.12 14.98
N ASN A 65 -3.56 -22.62 15.60
CA ASN A 65 -3.40 -22.71 17.05
C ASN A 65 -2.94 -21.37 17.64
N ASP A 66 -3.64 -20.83 18.63
CA ASP A 66 -3.44 -19.48 19.22
C ASP A 66 -2.01 -19.18 19.66
N LYS A 67 -1.29 -20.16 20.22
CA LYS A 67 0.11 -19.97 20.67
C LYS A 67 1.08 -19.73 19.51
N HIS A 68 0.89 -20.39 18.38
CA HIS A 68 1.74 -20.21 17.19
C HIS A 68 1.40 -18.91 16.48
N SER A 69 0.13 -18.54 16.43
CA SER A 69 -0.34 -17.29 15.85
C SER A 69 0.29 -16.06 16.52
N LEU A 70 0.32 -16.01 17.86
CA LEU A 70 0.91 -14.90 18.60
C LEU A 70 2.43 -14.78 18.39
N ARG A 71 3.15 -15.91 18.37
CA ARG A 71 4.59 -15.91 18.11
C ARG A 71 4.89 -15.42 16.70
N THR A 72 4.13 -15.88 15.74
CA THR A 72 4.27 -15.43 14.34
C THR A 72 3.95 -13.96 14.19
N ALA A 73 2.88 -13.46 14.83
CA ALA A 73 2.56 -12.04 14.83
C ALA A 73 3.73 -11.18 15.34
N ARG A 74 4.36 -11.57 16.45
CA ARG A 74 5.52 -10.85 17.00
C ARG A 74 6.73 -10.87 16.06
N ILE A 75 7.02 -12.02 15.45
CA ILE A 75 8.13 -12.14 14.49
C ILE A 75 7.85 -11.27 13.25
N THR A 76 6.64 -11.31 12.73
CA THR A 76 6.21 -10.48 11.59
C THR A 76 6.35 -9.00 11.91
N THR A 77 5.83 -8.56 13.07
CA THR A 77 5.98 -7.18 13.55
C THR A 77 7.44 -6.76 13.59
N PHE A 78 8.31 -7.58 14.17
CA PHE A 78 9.73 -7.29 14.27
C PHE A 78 10.41 -7.18 12.90
N ILE A 79 10.13 -8.12 11.99
CA ILE A 79 10.71 -8.12 10.64
C ILE A 79 10.26 -6.87 9.85
N PHE A 80 8.97 -6.54 9.89
CA PHE A 80 8.45 -5.36 9.19
C PHE A 80 8.98 -4.05 9.78
N THR A 81 9.06 -3.95 11.10
CA THR A 81 9.65 -2.77 11.75
C THR A 81 11.12 -2.60 11.36
N LEU A 82 11.88 -3.70 11.33
CA LEU A 82 13.29 -3.67 10.92
C LEU A 82 13.42 -3.28 9.44
N ALA A 83 12.58 -3.84 8.57
CA ALA A 83 12.57 -3.48 7.15
C ALA A 83 12.23 -1.99 6.94
N THR A 84 11.24 -1.48 7.64
CA THR A 84 10.88 -0.05 7.61
C THR A 84 12.04 0.84 8.07
N LEU A 85 12.74 0.43 9.13
CA LEU A 85 13.91 1.15 9.63
C LEU A 85 15.04 1.18 8.60
N VAL A 86 15.33 0.05 7.95
CA VAL A 86 16.36 -0.03 6.88
C VAL A 86 16.00 0.87 5.70
N ILE A 87 14.74 0.90 5.28
CA ILE A 87 14.26 1.80 4.21
C ILE A 87 14.40 3.25 4.66
N ALA A 88 13.99 3.58 5.87
CA ALA A 88 14.10 4.93 6.42
C ALA A 88 15.53 5.44 6.48
N LEU A 89 16.50 4.59 6.85
CA LEU A 89 17.92 4.94 6.88
C LEU A 89 18.53 5.14 5.48
N ASN A 90 17.90 4.60 4.44
CA ASN A 90 18.36 4.71 3.06
C ASN A 90 17.45 5.61 2.20
N TYR A 91 16.65 6.49 2.81
CA TYR A 91 15.65 7.30 2.12
C TYR A 91 16.23 8.17 0.98
N GLU A 92 17.47 8.62 1.12
CA GLU A 92 18.16 9.43 0.09
C GLU A 92 18.33 8.69 -1.23
N ARG A 93 18.55 7.37 -1.20
CA ARG A 93 18.66 6.54 -2.41
C ARG A 93 17.39 6.47 -3.23
N PHE A 94 16.25 6.80 -2.62
CA PHE A 94 14.95 6.80 -3.28
C PHE A 94 14.49 8.19 -3.74
N GLY A 95 15.39 9.18 -3.75
CA GLY A 95 15.05 10.56 -4.10
C GLY A 95 14.44 11.35 -2.94
N GLY A 96 14.82 11.01 -1.70
CA GLY A 96 14.30 11.65 -0.49
C GLY A 96 12.92 11.14 -0.09
N VAL A 97 12.28 11.84 0.86
CA VAL A 97 10.95 11.48 1.36
C VAL A 97 9.88 11.55 0.26
N LEU A 98 9.95 12.57 -0.60
CA LEU A 98 9.01 12.72 -1.71
C LEU A 98 9.16 11.59 -2.72
N GLY A 99 10.39 11.20 -3.07
CA GLY A 99 10.67 10.08 -3.96
C GLY A 99 10.14 8.75 -3.40
N LEU A 100 10.28 8.50 -2.09
CA LEU A 100 9.70 7.33 -1.44
C LEU A 100 8.17 7.30 -1.57
N ILE A 101 7.50 8.43 -1.32
CA ILE A 101 6.04 8.54 -1.42
C ILE A 101 5.60 8.26 -2.85
N VAL A 102 6.23 8.88 -3.84
CA VAL A 102 5.89 8.69 -5.26
C VAL A 102 6.09 7.24 -5.69
N ASN A 103 7.22 6.64 -5.32
CA ASN A 103 7.50 5.22 -5.60
C ASN A 103 6.44 4.30 -4.99
N TRP A 104 6.02 4.56 -3.75
CA TRP A 104 4.98 3.78 -3.07
C TRP A 104 3.61 3.90 -3.75
N PHE A 105 3.20 5.13 -4.06
CA PHE A 105 1.93 5.38 -4.76
C PHE A 105 1.92 4.79 -6.16
N GLY A 106 3.01 4.96 -6.92
CA GLY A 106 3.13 4.42 -8.26
C GLY A 106 3.16 2.88 -8.30
N ALA A 107 3.95 2.28 -7.40
CA ALA A 107 4.13 0.84 -7.37
C ALA A 107 2.91 0.08 -6.84
N LEU A 108 2.27 0.56 -5.79
CA LEU A 108 1.26 -0.20 -5.05
C LEU A 108 -0.14 0.39 -5.12
N LEU A 109 -0.30 1.68 -4.83
CA LEU A 109 -1.63 2.25 -4.71
C LEU A 109 -2.37 2.23 -6.06
N GLY A 110 -1.73 2.66 -7.14
CA GLY A 110 -2.31 2.66 -8.47
C GLY A 110 -2.78 1.26 -8.90
N PRO A 111 -1.88 0.29 -9.02
CA PRO A 111 -2.21 -1.06 -9.44
C PRO A 111 -3.20 -1.81 -8.54
N THR A 112 -3.16 -1.62 -7.22
CA THR A 112 -4.06 -2.31 -6.29
C THR A 112 -5.43 -1.67 -6.18
N SER A 113 -5.53 -0.35 -6.29
CA SER A 113 -6.81 0.36 -6.18
C SER A 113 -7.74 0.07 -7.35
N MET A 114 -7.21 -0.10 -8.58
CA MET A 114 -8.03 -0.33 -9.77
C MET A 114 -8.86 -1.61 -9.70
N PRO A 115 -8.31 -2.81 -9.43
CA PRO A 115 -9.13 -4.01 -9.31
C PRO A 115 -10.11 -3.94 -8.14
N LEU A 116 -9.76 -3.24 -7.04
CA LEU A 116 -10.67 -3.05 -5.91
C LEU A 116 -11.86 -2.15 -6.28
N LEU A 117 -11.60 -0.99 -6.88
CA LEU A 117 -12.65 -0.04 -7.27
C LEU A 117 -13.54 -0.60 -8.37
N LEU A 118 -12.95 -1.16 -9.44
CA LEU A 118 -13.70 -1.73 -10.54
C LEU A 118 -14.48 -2.98 -10.11
N GLY A 119 -13.95 -3.77 -9.17
CA GLY A 119 -14.64 -4.94 -8.62
C GLY A 119 -15.92 -4.62 -7.86
N LEU A 120 -16.07 -3.39 -7.33
CA LEU A 120 -17.29 -2.92 -6.68
C LEU A 120 -18.40 -2.57 -7.68
N ILE A 121 -18.04 -2.29 -8.93
CA ILE A 121 -19.03 -1.92 -9.97
C ILE A 121 -19.77 -3.18 -10.44
N PRO A 122 -21.12 -3.19 -10.46
CA PRO A 122 -21.92 -4.36 -10.85
C PRO A 122 -21.60 -4.91 -12.24
N MET A 123 -21.13 -4.05 -13.15
CA MET A 123 -20.75 -4.41 -14.52
C MET A 123 -19.57 -5.40 -14.56
N PHE A 124 -18.63 -5.30 -13.59
CA PHE A 124 -17.42 -6.14 -13.50
C PHE A 124 -17.55 -7.33 -12.54
N ARG A 125 -18.77 -7.66 -12.10
CA ARG A 125 -19.04 -8.82 -11.22
C ARG A 125 -18.51 -10.16 -11.76
N LYS A 126 -18.26 -10.25 -13.05
CA LYS A 126 -17.70 -11.45 -13.72
C LYS A 126 -16.19 -11.54 -13.61
N CYS A 127 -15.51 -10.47 -13.19
CA CYS A 127 -14.07 -10.45 -13.01
C CYS A 127 -13.69 -11.21 -11.72
N GLY A 128 -13.04 -12.36 -11.89
CA GLY A 128 -12.64 -13.22 -10.79
C GLY A 128 -11.31 -12.81 -10.14
N PRO A 129 -10.88 -13.51 -9.07
CA PRO A 129 -9.63 -13.23 -8.37
C PRO A 129 -8.39 -13.32 -9.27
N LYS A 130 -8.43 -14.16 -10.31
CA LYS A 130 -7.35 -14.27 -11.29
C LYS A 130 -7.13 -12.97 -12.07
N ALA A 131 -8.21 -12.25 -12.41
CA ALA A 131 -8.13 -10.96 -13.08
C ALA A 131 -7.50 -9.90 -12.16
N ALA A 132 -7.85 -9.90 -10.87
CA ALA A 132 -7.26 -8.99 -9.90
C ALA A 132 -5.76 -9.22 -9.71
N ILE A 133 -5.34 -10.47 -9.55
CA ILE A 133 -3.92 -10.81 -9.41
C ILE A 133 -3.14 -10.44 -10.69
N ALA A 134 -3.67 -10.77 -11.86
CA ALA A 134 -3.03 -10.44 -13.14
C ALA A 134 -2.89 -8.92 -13.33
N SER A 135 -3.90 -8.14 -12.96
CA SER A 135 -3.88 -6.68 -13.07
C SER A 135 -2.86 -6.03 -12.13
N ILE A 136 -2.76 -6.52 -10.88
CA ILE A 136 -1.76 -6.04 -9.92
C ILE A 136 -0.35 -6.34 -10.42
N LEU A 137 -0.09 -7.58 -10.89
CA LEU A 137 1.21 -7.97 -11.42
C LEU A 137 1.58 -7.16 -12.67
N ALA A 138 0.64 -6.95 -13.59
CA ALA A 138 0.86 -6.14 -14.78
C ALA A 138 1.17 -4.68 -14.43
N GLY A 139 0.46 -4.10 -13.46
CA GLY A 139 0.73 -2.75 -12.98
C GLY A 139 2.10 -2.62 -12.31
N LEU A 140 2.49 -3.59 -11.48
CA LEU A 140 3.82 -3.63 -10.87
C LEU A 140 4.95 -3.76 -11.91
N LEU A 141 4.77 -4.63 -12.90
CA LEU A 141 5.73 -4.76 -14.01
C LEU A 141 5.85 -3.46 -14.81
N THR A 142 4.73 -2.81 -15.09
CA THR A 142 4.71 -1.51 -15.78
C THR A 142 5.44 -0.46 -14.97
N PHE A 143 5.26 -0.42 -13.65
CA PHE A 143 5.96 0.51 -12.77
C PHE A 143 7.49 0.29 -12.83
N ILE A 144 7.95 -0.96 -12.77
CA ILE A 144 9.38 -1.29 -12.85
C ILE A 144 9.95 -0.82 -14.19
N ILE A 145 9.26 -1.11 -15.30
CA ILE A 145 9.69 -0.70 -16.65
C ILE A 145 9.73 0.83 -16.78
N THR A 146 8.70 1.52 -16.29
CA THR A 146 8.62 2.99 -16.35
C THR A 146 9.74 3.63 -15.56
N LYS A 147 10.12 3.04 -14.43
CA LYS A 147 11.22 3.53 -13.60
C LYS A 147 12.59 3.33 -14.27
N ASP A 148 12.78 2.23 -14.96
CA ASP A 148 14.02 1.93 -15.69
C ASP A 148 14.21 2.86 -16.91
N MET A 149 13.10 3.38 -17.46
CA MET A 149 13.12 4.34 -18.58
C MET A 149 13.43 5.80 -18.18
N ASP A 150 13.68 6.07 -16.90
CA ASP A 150 14.08 7.39 -16.35
C ASP A 150 13.13 8.54 -16.72
N ILE A 151 11.84 8.26 -16.80
CA ILE A 151 10.81 9.22 -17.17
C ILE A 151 10.47 10.08 -15.94
N HIS A 152 10.99 11.30 -15.89
CA HIS A 152 10.86 12.24 -14.76
C HIS A 152 9.47 12.90 -14.63
N SER A 153 8.40 12.27 -15.09
CA SER A 153 7.05 12.80 -14.98
C SER A 153 6.21 12.00 -13.98
N LEU A 154 5.85 12.62 -12.86
CA LEU A 154 4.97 12.05 -11.83
C LEU A 154 3.67 11.47 -12.40
N ALA A 155 3.10 12.14 -13.41
CA ALA A 155 1.88 11.70 -14.05
C ALA A 155 2.05 10.37 -14.80
N ILE A 156 3.22 10.12 -15.36
CA ILE A 156 3.54 8.89 -16.09
C ILE A 156 3.92 7.79 -15.09
N GLU A 157 4.76 8.11 -14.10
CA GLU A 157 5.20 7.13 -13.09
C GLU A 157 4.04 6.51 -12.30
N VAL A 158 3.02 7.29 -11.96
CA VAL A 158 1.85 6.81 -11.20
C VAL A 158 0.67 6.46 -12.12
N GLY A 159 0.47 7.23 -13.18
CA GLY A 159 -0.67 7.09 -14.07
C GLY A 159 -0.60 5.86 -14.96
N LEU A 160 0.56 5.61 -15.57
CA LEU A 160 0.72 4.51 -16.52
C LEU A 160 0.51 3.12 -15.89
N PRO A 161 1.11 2.78 -14.72
CA PRO A 161 0.83 1.52 -14.02
C PRO A 161 -0.63 1.37 -13.64
N THR A 162 -1.28 2.45 -13.25
CA THR A 162 -2.70 2.47 -12.88
C THR A 162 -3.61 2.17 -14.07
N VAL A 163 -3.36 2.81 -15.21
CA VAL A 163 -4.13 2.60 -16.45
C VAL A 163 -3.92 1.18 -16.98
N VAL A 164 -2.68 0.69 -17.01
CA VAL A 164 -2.39 -0.68 -17.46
C VAL A 164 -3.06 -1.71 -16.54
N SER A 165 -3.02 -1.51 -15.23
CA SER A 165 -3.74 -2.37 -14.27
C SER A 165 -5.24 -2.40 -14.56
N ALA A 166 -5.87 -1.24 -14.82
CA ALA A 166 -7.29 -1.17 -15.17
C ALA A 166 -7.61 -1.91 -16.46
N ILE A 167 -6.81 -1.71 -17.52
CA ILE A 167 -7.00 -2.38 -18.83
C ILE A 167 -6.87 -3.90 -18.68
N VAL A 168 -5.85 -4.38 -17.97
CA VAL A 168 -5.63 -5.81 -17.76
C VAL A 168 -6.75 -6.41 -16.90
N PHE A 169 -7.22 -5.70 -15.87
CA PHE A 169 -8.34 -6.17 -15.07
C PHE A 169 -9.62 -6.38 -15.89
N VAL A 170 -9.95 -5.40 -16.72
CA VAL A 170 -11.11 -5.48 -17.60
C VAL A 170 -10.93 -6.56 -18.68
N GLY A 171 -9.77 -6.59 -19.34
CA GLY A 171 -9.47 -7.54 -20.41
C GLY A 171 -9.49 -8.99 -19.93
N VAL A 172 -8.78 -9.31 -18.85
CA VAL A 172 -8.75 -10.65 -18.26
C VAL A 172 -10.10 -11.00 -17.63
N GLY A 173 -10.77 -10.01 -17.01
CA GLY A 173 -12.08 -10.18 -16.42
C GLY A 173 -13.17 -10.55 -17.43
N LEU A 174 -13.16 -9.92 -18.60
CA LEU A 174 -14.09 -10.25 -19.70
C LEU A 174 -13.77 -11.60 -20.36
N ALA A 175 -12.48 -11.98 -20.39
CA ALA A 175 -12.06 -13.28 -20.93
C ALA A 175 -12.37 -14.43 -19.97
N THR A 176 -12.31 -14.20 -18.65
CA THR A 176 -12.50 -15.25 -17.63
C THR A 176 -13.91 -15.19 -17.05
N LYS A 177 -14.90 -15.68 -17.77
CA LYS A 177 -16.34 -15.70 -17.36
C LYS A 177 -16.67 -16.59 -16.16
N VAL A 178 -15.75 -16.78 -15.22
CA VAL A 178 -15.92 -17.71 -14.09
C VAL A 178 -16.29 -16.94 -12.83
N VAL A 179 -17.55 -16.98 -12.46
CA VAL A 179 -18.01 -16.57 -11.12
C VAL A 179 -17.64 -17.68 -10.14
N PRO A 180 -16.80 -17.46 -9.13
CA PRO A 180 -16.45 -18.47 -8.13
C PRO A 180 -17.70 -19.00 -7.44
N ALA A 181 -17.78 -20.32 -7.20
CA ALA A 181 -18.95 -20.97 -6.59
C ALA A 181 -19.34 -20.34 -5.25
N LYS A 182 -18.36 -19.99 -4.40
CA LYS A 182 -18.59 -19.30 -3.12
C LYS A 182 -19.32 -17.96 -3.25
N VAL A 183 -19.10 -17.23 -4.35
CA VAL A 183 -19.80 -15.94 -4.59
C VAL A 183 -21.25 -16.19 -5.01
N LYS A 184 -21.53 -17.26 -5.74
CA LYS A 184 -22.90 -17.67 -6.08
C LYS A 184 -23.69 -18.03 -4.83
N ASP A 185 -23.09 -18.76 -3.90
CA ASP A 185 -23.72 -19.19 -2.65
C ASP A 185 -24.02 -17.99 -1.73
N LEU A 186 -23.08 -17.03 -1.63
CA LEU A 186 -23.28 -15.78 -0.91
C LEU A 186 -24.40 -14.93 -1.52
N LEU A 187 -24.45 -14.80 -2.83
CA LEU A 187 -25.50 -14.06 -3.52
C LEU A 187 -26.87 -14.75 -3.40
N ALA A 188 -26.89 -16.08 -3.39
CA ALA A 188 -28.11 -16.85 -3.13
C ALA A 188 -28.61 -16.68 -1.70
N ALA A 189 -27.70 -16.63 -0.71
CA ALA A 189 -28.05 -16.38 0.68
C ALA A 189 -28.61 -14.97 0.90
N LEU A 190 -28.00 -13.94 0.30
CA LEU A 190 -28.48 -12.55 0.38
C LEU A 190 -29.85 -12.35 -0.29
N LYS A 191 -30.13 -13.07 -1.39
CA LYS A 191 -31.40 -13.01 -2.09
C LYS A 191 -32.55 -13.70 -1.33
N LYS A 192 -32.24 -14.57 -0.36
CA LYS A 192 -33.20 -15.23 0.52
C LYS A 192 -33.62 -14.38 1.72
N THR A 193 -32.87 -13.32 2.02
CA THR A 193 -33.06 -12.44 3.18
C THR A 193 -33.77 -11.13 2.81
N THR A 194 -34.01 -10.90 1.51
CA THR A 194 -34.82 -9.78 0.98
C THR A 194 -36.17 -10.32 0.47
#